data_f9383df965a101a6882c2a1ca755d5b9
#
_entry.id   f9383df965a101a6882c2a1ca755d5b9
#
_cell.length_a   1.000
_cell.length_b   1.000
_cell.length_c   1.000
_cell.angle_alpha   90.00
_cell.angle_beta   90.00
_cell.angle_gamma   90.00
#
_symmetry.space_group_name_H-M   'P 1'
#
loop_
_entity.id
_entity.type
_entity.pdbx_description
1 polymer ?
#
loop_
_entity_poly.entity_id
_entity_poly.type
_entity_poly.pdbx_seq_one_letter_code
_entity_poly.pdbx_strand_id
1 'polypeptide(L)'
;MSLSAVAALAVVLLEPPADPAPAPTPDPVAMTEHRRRVRLNFGGMATLTAWSVANIAGGLAGNFTSEGQLRYFHQGNAAWNSVNLVLGVIGLVNAGRSRNRVPDRERGRADARKSQLAYAINASLDVVYAGVGVSMGRLGTAHTQPRIAGYGQALVLQGSFLFAFDVAMMLGHEILLNQSGRTSPLARLRPALAPRFTSDHRLDGVALTLQLRL
;
A
#
# COMPACT_ATOMS: atom_id res chain seq x y z
N MET A 1 23.23 1.47 -67.03
CA MET A 1 22.44 0.63 -66.08
C MET A 1 21.93 -0.55 -66.86
N SER A 2 22.28 -1.77 -66.47
CA SER A 2 21.88 -3.00 -67.17
C SER A 2 20.38 -3.29 -66.93
N LEU A 3 19.70 -3.87 -67.93
CA LEU A 3 18.30 -4.30 -67.83
C LEU A 3 18.06 -5.21 -66.57
N SER A 4 19.06 -5.92 -66.15
CA SER A 4 19.03 -6.77 -64.95
C SER A 4 18.88 -5.99 -63.64
N ALA A 5 19.43 -4.78 -63.54
CA ALA A 5 19.34 -3.95 -62.34
C ALA A 5 17.94 -3.31 -62.24
N VAL A 6 17.28 -3.00 -63.36
CA VAL A 6 15.90 -2.46 -63.38
C VAL A 6 14.89 -3.54 -63.04
N ALA A 7 15.08 -4.78 -63.49
CA ALA A 7 14.20 -5.89 -63.18
C ALA A 7 14.30 -6.28 -61.66
N ALA A 8 15.48 -6.24 -61.06
CA ALA A 8 15.65 -6.50 -59.62
C ALA A 8 15.00 -5.42 -58.74
N LEU A 9 15.04 -4.16 -59.17
CA LEU A 9 14.39 -3.07 -58.45
C LEU A 9 12.86 -3.14 -58.55
N ALA A 10 12.32 -3.62 -59.67
CA ALA A 10 10.87 -3.78 -59.87
C ALA A 10 10.30 -4.92 -59.03
N VAL A 11 11.06 -6.01 -58.79
CA VAL A 11 10.64 -7.11 -57.93
C VAL A 11 10.57 -6.69 -56.45
N VAL A 12 11.53 -5.87 -56.01
CA VAL A 12 11.52 -5.34 -54.62
C VAL A 12 10.34 -4.37 -54.36
N LEU A 13 9.89 -3.66 -55.40
CA LEU A 13 8.77 -2.73 -55.29
C LEU A 13 7.38 -3.42 -55.43
N LEU A 14 7.32 -4.67 -55.84
CA LEU A 14 6.10 -5.45 -56.02
C LEU A 14 5.87 -6.47 -54.88
N GLU A 15 6.78 -6.60 -53.92
CA GLU A 15 6.51 -7.38 -52.73
C GLU A 15 5.44 -6.66 -51.92
N PRO A 16 4.28 -7.30 -51.68
CA PRO A 16 3.30 -6.74 -50.75
C PRO A 16 3.97 -6.50 -49.40
N PRO A 17 3.63 -5.41 -48.68
CA PRO A 17 4.16 -5.17 -47.37
C PRO A 17 3.92 -6.42 -46.51
N ALA A 18 4.96 -6.94 -45.90
CA ALA A 18 4.86 -8.08 -45.01
C ALA A 18 3.75 -7.82 -44.00
N ASP A 19 2.84 -8.77 -43.87
CA ASP A 19 1.78 -8.69 -42.87
C ASP A 19 2.39 -8.29 -41.52
N PRO A 20 1.82 -7.30 -40.82
CA PRO A 20 2.34 -6.91 -39.50
C PRO A 20 2.36 -8.15 -38.62
N ALA A 21 3.54 -8.43 -38.05
CA ALA A 21 3.71 -9.58 -37.16
C ALA A 21 2.56 -9.60 -36.16
N PRO A 22 1.91 -10.75 -35.96
CA PRO A 22 0.78 -10.85 -35.05
C PRO A 22 1.21 -10.32 -33.68
N ALA A 23 0.40 -9.43 -33.11
CA ALA A 23 0.68 -8.86 -31.80
C ALA A 23 0.96 -10.00 -30.81
N PRO A 24 2.03 -9.92 -30.01
CA PRO A 24 2.41 -11.00 -29.11
C PRO A 24 1.25 -11.34 -28.21
N THR A 25 0.80 -12.59 -28.23
CA THR A 25 -0.27 -13.09 -27.35
C THR A 25 0.20 -12.92 -25.90
N PRO A 26 -0.58 -12.26 -25.05
CA PRO A 26 -0.20 -12.04 -23.65
C PRO A 26 0.05 -13.38 -22.96
N ASP A 27 1.19 -13.48 -22.25
CA ASP A 27 1.52 -14.65 -21.43
C ASP A 27 0.40 -14.92 -20.41
N PRO A 28 -0.24 -16.13 -20.41
CA PRO A 28 -1.33 -16.45 -19.48
C PRO A 28 -0.95 -16.29 -18.00
N VAL A 29 0.33 -16.54 -17.67
CA VAL A 29 0.86 -16.34 -16.31
C VAL A 29 0.91 -14.86 -15.97
N ALA A 30 1.44 -14.03 -16.90
CA ALA A 30 1.46 -12.57 -16.72
C ALA A 30 0.06 -11.98 -16.54
N MET A 31 -0.91 -12.49 -17.30
CA MET A 31 -2.31 -12.08 -17.14
C MET A 31 -2.88 -12.43 -15.77
N THR A 32 -2.60 -13.62 -15.26
CA THR A 32 -3.08 -14.09 -13.97
C THR A 32 -2.46 -13.26 -12.83
N GLU A 33 -1.14 -13.05 -12.86
CA GLU A 33 -0.41 -12.22 -11.90
C GLU A 33 -0.95 -10.77 -11.93
N HIS A 34 -1.18 -10.22 -13.12
CA HIS A 34 -1.73 -8.88 -13.29
C HIS A 34 -3.12 -8.74 -12.69
N ARG A 35 -4.04 -9.66 -12.99
CA ARG A 35 -5.41 -9.65 -12.44
C ARG A 35 -5.41 -9.74 -10.91
N ARG A 36 -4.57 -10.58 -10.32
CA ARG A 36 -4.43 -10.70 -8.86
C ARG A 36 -3.97 -9.39 -8.24
N ARG A 37 -2.95 -8.75 -8.81
CA ARG A 37 -2.44 -7.46 -8.35
C ARG A 37 -3.48 -6.34 -8.45
N VAL A 38 -4.17 -6.24 -9.58
CA VAL A 38 -5.25 -5.26 -9.77
C VAL A 38 -6.36 -5.48 -8.74
N ARG A 39 -6.74 -6.72 -8.49
CA ARG A 39 -7.78 -7.05 -7.49
C ARG A 39 -7.34 -6.68 -6.08
N LEU A 40 -6.09 -6.97 -5.69
CA LEU A 40 -5.53 -6.58 -4.40
C LEU A 40 -5.57 -5.06 -4.23
N ASN A 41 -5.04 -4.32 -5.20
CA ASN A 41 -5.00 -2.86 -5.14
C ASN A 41 -6.41 -2.25 -5.12
N PHE A 42 -7.32 -2.74 -5.95
CA PHE A 42 -8.70 -2.26 -5.97
C PHE A 42 -9.41 -2.54 -4.64
N GLY A 43 -9.30 -3.76 -4.11
CA GLY A 43 -9.89 -4.15 -2.84
C GLY A 43 -9.34 -3.32 -1.67
N GLY A 44 -8.01 -3.15 -1.60
CA GLY A 44 -7.39 -2.33 -0.58
C GLY A 44 -7.86 -0.87 -0.65
N MET A 45 -7.80 -0.25 -1.83
CA MET A 45 -8.24 1.14 -1.98
C MET A 45 -9.74 1.33 -1.74
N ALA A 46 -10.57 0.34 -2.07
CA ALA A 46 -12.00 0.34 -1.73
C ALA A 46 -12.21 0.30 -0.20
N THR A 47 -11.44 -0.52 0.51
CA THR A 47 -11.46 -0.58 1.98
C THR A 47 -11.05 0.75 2.60
N LEU A 48 -9.96 1.35 2.13
CA LEU A 48 -9.51 2.67 2.62
C LEU A 48 -10.56 3.76 2.36
N THR A 49 -11.16 3.76 1.16
CA THR A 49 -12.22 4.71 0.80
C THR A 49 -13.46 4.53 1.68
N ALA A 50 -13.92 3.29 1.88
CA ALA A 50 -15.08 2.99 2.72
C ALA A 50 -14.84 3.39 4.18
N TRP A 51 -13.67 3.08 4.74
CA TRP A 51 -13.24 3.54 6.05
C TRP A 51 -13.30 5.05 6.16
N SER A 52 -12.73 5.75 5.18
CA SER A 52 -12.66 7.20 5.17
C SER A 52 -14.04 7.84 5.13
N VAL A 53 -14.94 7.35 4.26
CA VAL A 53 -16.32 7.85 4.16
C VAL A 53 -17.07 7.65 5.48
N ALA A 54 -16.98 6.45 6.08
CA ALA A 54 -17.64 6.16 7.34
C ALA A 54 -17.13 7.06 8.48
N ASN A 55 -15.81 7.29 8.54
CA ASN A 55 -15.22 8.14 9.59
C ASN A 55 -15.47 9.63 9.36
N ILE A 56 -15.56 10.10 8.12
CA ILE A 56 -15.97 11.48 7.83
C ILE A 56 -17.43 11.67 8.24
N ALA A 57 -18.32 10.77 7.85
CA ALA A 57 -19.74 10.86 8.20
C ALA A 57 -19.96 10.82 9.73
N GLY A 58 -19.35 9.83 10.41
CA GLY A 58 -19.40 9.71 11.87
C GLY A 58 -18.73 10.88 12.59
N GLY A 59 -17.60 11.36 12.04
CA GLY A 59 -16.88 12.52 12.58
C GLY A 59 -17.68 13.82 12.46
N LEU A 60 -18.35 14.04 11.33
CA LEU A 60 -19.23 15.19 11.16
C LEU A 60 -20.44 15.11 12.11
N ALA A 61 -21.14 13.97 12.15
CA ALA A 61 -22.26 13.79 13.06
C ALA A 61 -21.84 14.00 14.53
N GLY A 62 -20.73 13.36 14.95
CA GLY A 62 -20.24 13.48 16.31
C GLY A 62 -19.75 14.89 16.67
N ASN A 63 -19.22 15.65 15.70
CA ASN A 63 -18.83 17.03 15.95
C ASN A 63 -19.99 17.94 16.35
N PHE A 64 -21.21 17.68 15.84
CA PHE A 64 -22.40 18.47 16.15
C PHE A 64 -23.16 17.96 17.38
N THR A 65 -22.95 16.71 17.78
CA THR A 65 -23.68 16.06 18.88
C THR A 65 -22.85 15.88 20.14
N SER A 66 -21.54 16.19 20.09
CA SER A 66 -20.61 15.98 21.21
C SER A 66 -19.99 17.30 21.68
N GLU A 67 -19.52 17.31 22.92
CA GLU A 67 -18.82 18.44 23.54
C GLU A 67 -17.42 18.01 24.05
N GLY A 68 -16.62 18.99 24.45
CA GLY A 68 -15.33 18.76 25.08
C GLY A 68 -14.39 17.93 24.24
N GLN A 69 -13.73 16.97 24.87
CA GLN A 69 -12.73 16.09 24.24
C GLN A 69 -13.31 15.27 23.09
N LEU A 70 -14.52 14.77 23.23
CA LEU A 70 -15.15 13.91 22.21
C LEU A 70 -15.42 14.68 20.91
N ARG A 71 -15.81 15.96 21.00
CA ARG A 71 -15.96 16.83 19.84
C ARG A 71 -14.66 16.95 19.05
N TYR A 72 -13.54 17.18 19.74
CA TYR A 72 -12.22 17.28 19.09
C TYR A 72 -11.73 15.94 18.52
N PHE A 73 -12.08 14.83 19.16
CA PHE A 73 -11.86 13.50 18.56
C PHE A 73 -12.57 13.37 17.22
N HIS A 74 -13.85 13.72 17.15
CA HIS A 74 -14.63 13.67 15.92
C HIS A 74 -14.10 14.60 14.83
N GLN A 75 -13.67 15.81 15.19
CA GLN A 75 -13.04 16.74 14.26
C GLN A 75 -11.74 16.17 13.69
N GLY A 76 -10.85 15.69 14.55
CA GLY A 76 -9.58 15.09 14.14
C GLY A 76 -9.78 13.88 13.25
N ASN A 77 -10.74 13.03 13.59
CA ASN A 77 -11.11 11.85 12.84
C ASN A 77 -11.62 12.20 11.42
N ALA A 78 -12.54 13.16 11.29
CA ALA A 78 -13.03 13.61 9.99
C ALA A 78 -11.93 14.26 9.15
N ALA A 79 -11.11 15.12 9.75
CA ALA A 79 -10.03 15.81 9.06
C ALA A 79 -8.99 14.84 8.50
N TRP A 80 -8.54 13.87 9.30
CA TRP A 80 -7.57 12.86 8.85
C TRP A 80 -8.12 12.01 7.71
N ASN A 81 -9.37 11.58 7.85
CA ASN A 81 -10.00 10.74 6.83
C ASN A 81 -10.30 11.48 5.52
N SER A 82 -10.34 12.80 5.50
CA SER A 82 -10.41 13.57 4.25
C SER A 82 -9.18 13.36 3.39
N VAL A 83 -7.99 13.26 3.99
CA VAL A 83 -6.75 12.90 3.29
C VAL A 83 -6.79 11.46 2.79
N ASN A 84 -7.18 10.52 3.67
CA ASN A 84 -7.28 9.10 3.31
C ASN A 84 -8.29 8.86 2.18
N LEU A 85 -9.40 9.61 2.16
CA LEU A 85 -10.39 9.55 1.09
C LEU A 85 -9.79 9.92 -0.27
N VAL A 86 -9.03 11.01 -0.32
CA VAL A 86 -8.35 11.44 -1.55
C VAL A 86 -7.38 10.36 -2.03
N LEU A 87 -6.57 9.79 -1.14
CA LEU A 87 -5.64 8.72 -1.46
C LEU A 87 -6.36 7.45 -1.93
N GLY A 88 -7.43 7.07 -1.25
CA GLY A 88 -8.27 5.92 -1.60
C GLY A 88 -8.89 6.06 -2.99
N VAL A 89 -9.48 7.22 -3.30
CA VAL A 89 -10.09 7.51 -4.61
C VAL A 89 -9.03 7.50 -5.72
N ILE A 90 -7.89 8.15 -5.53
CA ILE A 90 -6.78 8.12 -6.50
C ILE A 90 -6.33 6.67 -6.73
N GLY A 91 -6.20 5.89 -5.67
CA GLY A 91 -5.83 4.48 -5.75
C GLY A 91 -6.86 3.64 -6.50
N LEU A 92 -8.17 3.85 -6.29
CA LEU A 92 -9.24 3.19 -7.04
C LEU A 92 -9.19 3.51 -8.53
N VAL A 93 -9.03 4.79 -8.88
CA VAL A 93 -8.91 5.23 -10.28
C VAL A 93 -7.69 4.58 -10.94
N ASN A 94 -6.55 4.56 -10.26
CA ASN A 94 -5.33 3.93 -10.78
C ASN A 94 -5.48 2.41 -10.94
N ALA A 95 -6.10 1.73 -9.98
CA ALA A 95 -6.39 0.30 -10.07
C ALA A 95 -7.37 0.00 -11.22
N GLY A 96 -8.40 0.84 -11.40
CA GLY A 96 -9.34 0.75 -12.51
C GLY A 96 -8.66 0.90 -13.88
N ARG A 97 -7.83 1.93 -14.04
CA ARG A 97 -7.06 2.15 -15.28
C ARG A 97 -6.07 1.01 -15.56
N SER A 98 -5.53 0.39 -14.52
CA SER A 98 -4.60 -0.72 -14.65
C SER A 98 -5.26 -1.98 -15.23
N ARG A 99 -6.58 -2.14 -15.11
CA ARG A 99 -7.31 -3.30 -15.66
C ARG A 99 -7.12 -3.48 -17.18
N ASN A 100 -7.02 -2.37 -17.90
CA ASN A 100 -6.97 -2.33 -19.36
C ASN A 100 -5.52 -2.29 -19.90
N ARG A 101 -4.52 -2.37 -19.04
CA ARG A 101 -3.11 -2.40 -19.46
C ARG A 101 -2.72 -3.79 -19.92
N VAL A 102 -1.91 -3.85 -20.98
CA VAL A 102 -1.26 -5.09 -21.42
C VAL A 102 -0.36 -5.59 -20.27
N PRO A 103 -0.54 -6.84 -19.84
CA PRO A 103 0.27 -7.40 -18.77
C PRO A 103 1.74 -7.52 -19.17
N ASP A 104 2.60 -6.95 -18.35
CA ASP A 104 4.04 -7.12 -18.42
C ASP A 104 4.52 -7.67 -17.08
N ARG A 105 5.19 -8.80 -17.11
CA ARG A 105 5.57 -9.55 -15.92
C ARG A 105 6.67 -8.85 -15.11
N GLU A 106 7.66 -8.29 -15.79
CA GLU A 106 8.78 -7.61 -15.13
C GLU A 106 8.32 -6.30 -14.50
N ARG A 107 7.61 -5.48 -15.27
CA ARG A 107 7.00 -4.23 -14.77
C ARG A 107 6.05 -4.52 -13.62
N GLY A 108 5.21 -5.55 -13.74
CA GLY A 108 4.28 -5.94 -12.69
C GLY A 108 4.94 -6.32 -11.37
N ARG A 109 6.08 -6.99 -11.43
CA ARG A 109 6.88 -7.31 -10.25
C ARG A 109 7.57 -6.09 -9.66
N ALA A 110 8.10 -5.21 -10.50
CA ALA A 110 8.68 -3.95 -10.06
C ALA A 110 7.64 -3.09 -9.33
N ASP A 111 6.42 -2.97 -9.87
CA ASP A 111 5.32 -2.26 -9.25
C ASP A 111 4.91 -2.88 -7.90
N ALA A 112 4.83 -4.23 -7.83
CA ALA A 112 4.51 -4.91 -6.57
C ALA A 112 5.57 -4.66 -5.49
N ARG A 113 6.86 -4.64 -5.83
CA ARG A 113 7.95 -4.32 -4.89
C ARG A 113 7.89 -2.87 -4.41
N LYS A 114 7.62 -1.92 -5.32
CA LYS A 114 7.44 -0.51 -4.96
C LYS A 114 6.27 -0.34 -4.00
N SER A 115 5.14 -0.98 -4.29
CA SER A 115 3.96 -0.95 -3.41
C SER A 115 4.27 -1.57 -2.05
N GLN A 116 4.93 -2.73 -2.01
CA GLN A 116 5.34 -3.38 -0.77
C GLN A 116 6.21 -2.48 0.10
N LEU A 117 7.23 -1.83 -0.50
CA LEU A 117 8.11 -0.90 0.22
C LEU A 117 7.34 0.32 0.72
N ALA A 118 6.46 0.89 -0.10
CA ALA A 118 5.65 2.04 0.29
C ALA A 118 4.75 1.72 1.50
N TYR A 119 4.05 0.58 1.48
CA TYR A 119 3.24 0.13 2.62
C TYR A 119 4.07 -0.19 3.86
N ALA A 120 5.28 -0.75 3.71
CA ALA A 120 6.19 -0.97 4.84
C ALA A 120 6.64 0.34 5.51
N ILE A 121 6.95 1.36 4.70
CA ILE A 121 7.29 2.70 5.19
C ILE A 121 6.09 3.33 5.90
N ASN A 122 4.90 3.27 5.29
CA ASN A 122 3.68 3.82 5.88
C ASN A 122 3.36 3.13 7.21
N ALA A 123 3.38 1.79 7.27
CA ALA A 123 3.17 1.06 8.51
C ALA A 123 4.13 1.51 9.64
N SER A 124 5.37 1.83 9.30
CA SER A 124 6.34 2.37 10.27
C SER A 124 5.95 3.77 10.76
N LEU A 125 5.44 4.62 9.87
CA LEU A 125 4.94 5.95 10.22
C LEU A 125 3.68 5.88 11.07
N ASP A 126 2.80 4.91 10.81
CA ASP A 126 1.55 4.73 11.56
C ASP A 126 1.81 4.39 13.03
N VAL A 127 2.86 3.61 13.32
CA VAL A 127 3.33 3.37 14.70
C VAL A 127 3.74 4.68 15.36
N VAL A 128 4.45 5.55 14.64
CA VAL A 128 4.84 6.87 15.15
C VAL A 128 3.59 7.72 15.42
N TYR A 129 2.64 7.76 14.49
CA TYR A 129 1.38 8.50 14.67
C TYR A 129 0.58 8.00 15.87
N ALA A 130 0.44 6.67 16.03
CA ALA A 130 -0.21 6.09 17.19
C ALA A 130 0.51 6.46 18.50
N GLY A 131 1.85 6.40 18.53
CA GLY A 131 2.67 6.79 19.68
C GLY A 131 2.53 8.28 20.05
N VAL A 132 2.56 9.17 19.04
CA VAL A 132 2.29 10.61 19.23
C VAL A 132 0.87 10.82 19.75
N GLY A 133 -0.11 10.08 19.19
CA GLY A 133 -1.51 10.15 19.65
C GLY A 133 -1.66 9.76 21.11
N VAL A 134 -1.02 8.69 21.57
CA VAL A 134 -1.00 8.28 22.99
C VAL A 134 -0.40 9.38 23.86
N SER A 135 0.73 9.96 23.44
CA SER A 135 1.38 11.03 24.17
C SER A 135 0.50 12.28 24.28
N MET A 136 -0.12 12.69 23.16
CA MET A 136 -1.08 13.81 23.15
C MET A 136 -2.29 13.52 24.04
N GLY A 137 -2.85 12.31 23.99
CA GLY A 137 -3.98 11.91 24.83
C GLY A 137 -3.65 12.05 26.32
N ARG A 138 -2.51 11.54 26.75
CA ARG A 138 -2.04 11.60 28.16
C ARG A 138 -1.76 13.03 28.62
N LEU A 139 -1.01 13.81 27.81
CA LEU A 139 -0.69 15.20 28.13
C LEU A 139 -1.95 16.07 28.17
N GLY A 140 -2.85 15.89 27.19
CA GLY A 140 -4.11 16.64 27.14
C GLY A 140 -4.98 16.37 28.36
N THR A 141 -5.06 15.11 28.81
CA THR A 141 -5.81 14.75 30.02
C THR A 141 -5.13 15.30 31.28
N ALA A 142 -3.81 15.16 31.41
CA ALA A 142 -3.08 15.64 32.58
C ALA A 142 -3.15 17.16 32.77
N HIS A 143 -3.22 17.91 31.66
CA HIS A 143 -3.29 19.37 31.66
C HIS A 143 -4.70 19.93 31.42
N THR A 144 -5.73 19.11 31.51
CA THR A 144 -7.13 19.50 31.28
C THR A 144 -7.37 20.23 29.94
N GLN A 145 -6.68 19.76 28.90
CA GLN A 145 -6.76 20.30 27.53
C GLN A 145 -7.55 19.35 26.62
N PRO A 146 -8.88 19.45 26.57
CA PRO A 146 -9.74 18.49 25.85
C PRO A 146 -9.44 18.45 24.35
N ARG A 147 -8.95 19.53 23.77
CA ARG A 147 -8.57 19.61 22.35
C ARG A 147 -7.39 18.69 22.05
N ILE A 148 -6.33 18.76 22.86
CA ILE A 148 -5.14 17.93 22.67
C ILE A 148 -5.46 16.46 22.93
N ALA A 149 -6.23 16.19 24.00
CA ALA A 149 -6.66 14.83 24.32
C ALA A 149 -7.51 14.22 23.21
N GLY A 150 -8.47 14.96 22.65
CA GLY A 150 -9.36 14.49 21.58
C GLY A 150 -8.61 14.22 20.27
N TYR A 151 -7.76 15.12 19.84
CA TYR A 151 -6.94 14.90 18.64
C TYR A 151 -5.95 13.75 18.83
N GLY A 152 -5.39 13.58 20.04
CA GLY A 152 -4.55 12.43 20.37
C GLY A 152 -5.29 11.10 20.19
N GLN A 153 -6.52 11.00 20.68
CA GLN A 153 -7.35 9.80 20.50
C GLN A 153 -7.69 9.53 19.04
N ALA A 154 -8.00 10.57 18.25
CA ALA A 154 -8.21 10.42 16.81
C ALA A 154 -6.96 9.87 16.13
N LEU A 155 -5.78 10.36 16.51
CA LEU A 155 -4.52 9.93 15.94
C LEU A 155 -4.20 8.46 16.29
N VAL A 156 -4.51 8.02 17.51
CA VAL A 156 -4.40 6.60 17.91
C VAL A 156 -5.30 5.72 17.05
N LEU A 157 -6.57 6.11 16.88
CA LEU A 157 -7.50 5.35 16.06
C LEU A 157 -7.01 5.21 14.61
N GLN A 158 -6.61 6.34 14.01
CA GLN A 158 -6.16 6.35 12.61
C GLN A 158 -4.84 5.60 12.43
N GLY A 159 -3.84 5.85 13.26
CA GLY A 159 -2.57 5.14 13.20
C GLY A 159 -2.73 3.62 13.39
N SER A 160 -3.61 3.20 14.29
CA SER A 160 -3.88 1.76 14.48
C SER A 160 -4.55 1.10 13.28
N PHE A 161 -5.57 1.77 12.69
CA PHE A 161 -6.23 1.26 11.50
C PHE A 161 -5.28 1.23 10.30
N LEU A 162 -4.57 2.34 10.04
CA LEU A 162 -3.66 2.44 8.90
C LEU A 162 -2.52 1.45 9.02
N PHE A 163 -1.95 1.27 10.22
CA PHE A 163 -0.96 0.23 10.47
C PHE A 163 -1.46 -1.16 10.06
N ALA A 164 -2.65 -1.56 10.52
CA ALA A 164 -3.23 -2.85 10.16
C ALA A 164 -3.49 -2.96 8.64
N PHE A 165 -3.98 -1.89 8.03
CA PHE A 165 -4.22 -1.79 6.60
C PHE A 165 -2.92 -1.91 5.80
N ASP A 166 -1.89 -1.12 6.15
CA ASP A 166 -0.63 -1.10 5.42
C ASP A 166 0.14 -2.42 5.56
N VAL A 167 0.10 -3.05 6.75
CA VAL A 167 0.63 -4.41 6.95
C VAL A 167 -0.11 -5.42 6.09
N ALA A 168 -1.43 -5.38 6.03
CA ALA A 168 -2.23 -6.28 5.19
C ALA A 168 -1.90 -6.11 3.71
N MET A 169 -1.79 -4.88 3.22
CA MET A 169 -1.42 -4.58 1.83
C MET A 169 0.03 -5.00 1.53
N MET A 170 0.96 -4.74 2.43
CA MET A 170 2.35 -5.18 2.32
C MET A 170 2.44 -6.71 2.19
N LEU A 171 1.77 -7.45 3.07
CA LEU A 171 1.73 -8.92 3.03
C LEU A 171 1.04 -9.44 1.76
N GLY A 172 -0.02 -8.78 1.31
CA GLY A 172 -0.68 -9.11 0.04
C GLY A 172 0.26 -9.02 -1.15
N HIS A 173 1.06 -7.96 -1.24
CA HIS A 173 2.10 -7.81 -2.28
C HIS A 173 3.23 -8.82 -2.11
N GLU A 174 3.62 -9.15 -0.87
CA GLU A 174 4.58 -10.20 -0.56
C GLU A 174 4.14 -11.56 -1.12
N ILE A 175 2.90 -11.96 -0.84
CA ILE A 175 2.33 -13.22 -1.32
C ILE A 175 2.34 -13.27 -2.86
N LEU A 176 1.98 -12.16 -3.51
CA LEU A 176 2.01 -12.07 -4.97
C LEU A 176 3.42 -12.24 -5.55
N LEU A 177 4.43 -11.64 -4.91
CA LEU A 177 5.83 -11.76 -5.32
C LEU A 177 6.35 -13.19 -5.14
N ASN A 178 6.05 -13.83 -4.02
CA ASN A 178 6.48 -15.19 -3.72
C ASN A 178 5.85 -16.24 -4.66
N GLN A 179 4.57 -16.08 -5.00
CA GLN A 179 3.89 -16.93 -5.98
C GLN A 179 4.47 -16.82 -7.39
N SER A 180 5.16 -15.73 -7.67
CA SER A 180 5.87 -15.50 -8.94
C SER A 180 7.27 -16.14 -9.01
N GLY A 181 7.67 -16.95 -8.01
CA GLY A 181 8.92 -17.71 -7.99
C GLY A 181 10.19 -16.91 -7.68
N ARG A 182 10.06 -15.73 -7.05
CA ARG A 182 11.20 -14.96 -6.53
C ARG A 182 10.98 -14.61 -5.06
N THR A 183 12.03 -14.82 -4.27
CA THR A 183 12.04 -14.39 -2.87
C THR A 183 11.92 -12.87 -2.77
N SER A 184 10.94 -12.40 -2.00
CA SER A 184 10.79 -10.99 -1.65
C SER A 184 11.97 -10.49 -0.81
N PRO A 185 12.30 -9.20 -0.89
CA PRO A 185 13.25 -8.59 0.04
C PRO A 185 12.88 -8.82 1.51
N LEU A 186 11.59 -8.84 1.83
CA LEU A 186 11.11 -9.08 3.21
C LEU A 186 11.23 -10.54 3.66
N ALA A 187 11.24 -11.52 2.74
CA ALA A 187 11.53 -12.91 3.07
C ALA A 187 12.96 -13.11 3.62
N ARG A 188 13.83 -12.13 3.42
CA ARG A 188 15.17 -12.07 3.99
C ARG A 188 15.22 -11.50 5.41
N LEU A 189 14.13 -10.87 5.87
CA LEU A 189 13.98 -10.36 7.23
C LEU A 189 13.36 -11.46 8.08
N ARG A 190 14.13 -12.00 9.01
CA ARG A 190 13.60 -12.94 10.01
C ARG A 190 13.45 -12.19 11.33
N PRO A 191 12.22 -11.98 11.80
CA PRO A 191 12.02 -11.54 13.17
C PRO A 191 12.41 -12.70 14.10
N ALA A 192 13.30 -12.43 15.03
CA ALA A 192 13.65 -13.33 16.11
C ALA A 192 13.26 -12.68 17.43
N LEU A 193 12.44 -13.34 18.20
CA LEU A 193 12.13 -12.96 19.57
C LEU A 193 13.12 -13.70 20.48
N ALA A 194 13.93 -12.97 21.22
CA ALA A 194 14.86 -13.50 22.19
C ALA A 194 14.50 -13.00 23.58
N PRO A 195 14.34 -13.89 24.56
CA PRO A 195 14.16 -13.48 25.95
C PRO A 195 15.43 -12.75 26.42
N ARG A 196 15.26 -11.63 27.12
CA ARG A 196 16.34 -10.94 27.81
C ARG A 196 16.30 -11.32 29.28
N PHE A 197 17.47 -11.68 29.80
CA PHE A 197 17.65 -11.98 31.21
C PHE A 197 18.57 -10.95 31.85
N THR A 198 18.29 -10.58 33.09
CA THR A 198 19.22 -9.83 33.94
C THR A 198 20.41 -10.69 34.34
N SER A 199 21.47 -10.08 34.94
CA SER A 199 22.59 -10.82 35.52
C SER A 199 22.18 -11.89 36.54
N ASP A 200 21.02 -11.70 37.18
CA ASP A 200 20.45 -12.63 38.16
C ASP A 200 19.51 -13.69 37.53
N HIS A 201 19.60 -13.91 36.21
CA HIS A 201 18.80 -14.86 35.46
C HIS A 201 17.27 -14.62 35.51
N ARG A 202 16.82 -13.41 35.88
CA ARG A 202 15.39 -13.06 35.82
C ARG A 202 15.04 -12.53 34.43
N LEU A 203 13.86 -12.91 33.93
CA LEU A 203 13.35 -12.40 32.66
C LEU A 203 13.07 -10.91 32.78
N ASP A 204 13.81 -10.09 32.02
CA ASP A 204 13.73 -8.62 32.02
C ASP A 204 12.91 -8.09 30.82
N GLY A 205 12.64 -8.96 29.86
CA GLY A 205 11.87 -8.59 28.69
C GLY A 205 12.10 -9.51 27.51
N VAL A 206 11.58 -9.10 26.36
CA VAL A 206 11.75 -9.80 25.09
C VAL A 206 12.37 -8.80 24.09
N ALA A 207 13.51 -9.16 23.51
CA ALA A 207 14.12 -8.41 22.44
C ALA A 207 13.57 -8.88 21.10
N LEU A 208 13.07 -7.96 20.28
CA LEU A 208 12.77 -8.20 18.87
C LEU A 208 14.01 -7.85 18.06
N THR A 209 14.60 -8.84 17.41
CA THR A 209 15.72 -8.63 16.47
C THR A 209 15.27 -8.92 15.06
N LEU A 210 15.62 -8.05 14.12
CA LEU A 210 15.41 -8.26 12.69
C LEU A 210 16.76 -8.69 12.08
N GLN A 211 16.82 -9.93 11.62
CA GLN A 211 18.00 -10.46 10.94
C GLN A 211 17.81 -10.37 9.43
N LEU A 212 18.73 -9.68 8.75
CA LEU A 212 18.78 -9.64 7.30
C LEU A 212 19.67 -10.81 6.81
N ARG A 213 19.09 -11.69 6.00
CA ARG A 213 19.86 -12.74 5.32
C ARG A 213 20.36 -12.17 3.99
N LEU A 214 21.66 -11.92 3.90
CA LEU A 214 22.35 -11.49 2.68
C LEU A 214 22.39 -12.62 1.62
#